data_a45f55d236938c3f1b92c9ae46ea9620
#
_entry.id   a45f55d236938c3f1b92c9ae46ea9620
#
_cell.length_a   1.000
_cell.length_b   1.000
_cell.length_c   1.000
_cell.angle_alpha   90.00
_cell.angle_beta   90.00
_cell.angle_gamma   90.00
#
_symmetry.space_group_name_H-M   'P 1'
#
loop_
_entity.id
_entity.type
_entity.pdbx_description
1 polymer ?
#
loop_
_entity_poly.entity_id
_entity_poly.type
_entity_poly.pdbx_seq_one_letter_code
_entity_poly.pdbx_strand_id
1 'polypeptide(L)'
;MDRTDPTRMATVDAAALRALVDAGRAPRLLDVRTPAEFETAHIAGAYNVPLDLLREHRDELRRHLDEEVVLICRSGTRAGQAGQALAGAGLPHLRVLDGGMLAWQEAAAPVERGVPRWDLDRQVRLVAGSVVLVSILGSVLVPGLKWVAALIGAGLTVAAATNTCALGMLLGRLPYNRRAGGDLDTVVAQLRGDTGRQG
;
A
#
# COMPACT_ATOMS: atom_id res chain seq x y z
N MET A 1 -29.89 20.47 4.00
CA MET A 1 -30.34 19.43 4.94
C MET A 1 -29.41 18.23 4.72
N ASP A 2 -28.21 18.34 5.27
CA ASP A 2 -27.13 17.37 5.07
C ASP A 2 -27.36 16.21 6.05
N ARG A 3 -27.81 15.07 5.52
CA ARG A 3 -27.92 13.84 6.31
C ARG A 3 -26.52 13.26 6.44
N THR A 4 -25.88 13.52 7.55
CA THR A 4 -24.67 12.80 7.99
C THR A 4 -25.03 11.31 8.09
N ASP A 5 -24.66 10.57 7.06
CA ASP A 5 -24.69 9.11 7.06
C ASP A 5 -23.71 8.63 8.15
N PRO A 6 -24.17 7.96 9.24
CA PRO A 6 -23.31 7.53 10.34
C PRO A 6 -22.25 6.50 9.94
N THR A 7 -22.32 5.99 8.71
CA THR A 7 -21.34 5.07 8.12
C THR A 7 -20.22 5.79 7.37
N ARG A 8 -20.33 7.11 7.16
CA ARG A 8 -19.33 7.85 6.39
C ARG A 8 -18.22 8.32 7.33
N MET A 9 -17.02 7.79 7.14
CA MET A 9 -15.82 8.26 7.82
C MET A 9 -15.66 9.77 7.65
N ALA A 10 -15.22 10.47 8.70
CA ALA A 10 -14.82 11.85 8.61
C ALA A 10 -13.72 12.02 7.54
N THR A 11 -13.82 13.04 6.73
CA THR A 11 -12.83 13.34 5.69
C THR A 11 -12.11 14.64 6.00
N VAL A 12 -10.91 14.78 5.46
CA VAL A 12 -10.14 16.03 5.42
C VAL A 12 -9.74 16.29 3.98
N ASP A 13 -9.93 17.50 3.50
CA ASP A 13 -9.48 17.88 2.17
C ASP A 13 -7.96 18.14 2.12
N ALA A 14 -7.38 18.13 0.91
CA ALA A 14 -5.94 18.28 0.72
C ALA A 14 -5.43 19.67 1.19
N ALA A 15 -6.23 20.74 1.05
CA ALA A 15 -5.82 22.08 1.44
C ALA A 15 -5.79 22.22 2.97
N ALA A 16 -6.80 21.69 3.66
CA ALA A 16 -6.86 21.69 5.12
C ALA A 16 -5.74 20.84 5.72
N LEU A 17 -5.48 19.65 5.16
CA LEU A 17 -4.37 18.80 5.63
C LEU A 17 -3.03 19.48 5.39
N ARG A 18 -2.82 20.09 4.22
CA ARG A 18 -1.60 20.85 3.92
C ARG A 18 -1.36 21.98 4.94
N ALA A 19 -2.39 22.74 5.26
CA ALA A 19 -2.28 23.81 6.27
C ALA A 19 -1.86 23.27 7.65
N LEU A 20 -2.31 22.09 8.04
CA LEU A 20 -1.89 21.43 9.28
C LEU A 20 -0.42 20.98 9.21
N VAL A 21 0.00 20.40 8.09
CA VAL A 21 1.39 19.98 7.85
C VAL A 21 2.33 21.19 7.88
N ASP A 22 2.00 22.27 7.15
CA ASP A 22 2.79 23.50 7.08
C ASP A 22 2.89 24.22 8.44
N ALA A 23 1.87 24.07 9.28
CA ALA A 23 1.84 24.61 10.64
C ALA A 23 2.59 23.75 11.68
N GLY A 24 3.17 22.61 11.29
CA GLY A 24 3.81 21.65 12.20
C GLY A 24 2.84 20.96 13.17
N ARG A 25 1.55 20.93 12.83
CA ARG A 25 0.48 20.29 13.61
C ARG A 25 -0.17 19.13 12.84
N ALA A 26 0.64 18.47 12.03
CA ALA A 26 0.15 17.35 11.24
C ALA A 26 -0.36 16.23 12.16
N PRO A 27 -1.57 15.70 11.91
CA PRO A 27 -2.02 14.45 12.52
C PRO A 27 -1.12 13.31 12.09
N ARG A 28 -1.26 12.13 12.69
CA ARG A 28 -0.53 10.96 12.24
C ARG A 28 -1.02 10.51 10.87
N LEU A 29 -0.12 10.50 9.90
CA LEU A 29 -0.43 10.17 8.50
C LEU A 29 -0.13 8.70 8.23
N LEU A 30 -1.14 7.90 7.89
CA LEU A 30 -0.97 6.50 7.51
C LEU A 30 -1.31 6.29 6.05
N ASP A 31 -0.30 5.99 5.23
CA ASP A 31 -0.47 5.67 3.82
C ASP A 31 -0.68 4.16 3.65
N VAL A 32 -1.91 3.78 3.26
CA VAL A 32 -2.31 2.37 3.11
C VAL A 32 -2.10 1.83 1.70
N ARG A 33 -1.30 2.51 0.90
CA ARG A 33 -0.89 2.05 -0.43
C ARG A 33 0.23 1.01 -0.34
N THR A 34 0.51 0.40 -1.50
CA THR A 34 1.67 -0.49 -1.60
C THR A 34 2.98 0.28 -1.34
N PRO A 35 4.03 -0.40 -0.84
CA PRO A 35 5.33 0.24 -0.66
C PRO A 35 5.89 0.87 -1.93
N ALA A 36 5.65 0.25 -3.10
CA ALA A 36 6.10 0.81 -4.38
C ALA A 36 5.36 2.11 -4.75
N GLU A 37 4.04 2.20 -4.47
CA GLU A 37 3.28 3.45 -4.62
C GLU A 37 3.79 4.53 -3.66
N PHE A 38 4.08 4.17 -2.42
CA PHE A 38 4.61 5.07 -1.39
C PHE A 38 5.98 5.62 -1.77
N GLU A 39 6.91 4.75 -2.17
CA GLU A 39 8.24 5.14 -2.62
C GLU A 39 8.21 6.03 -3.88
N THR A 40 7.19 5.91 -4.72
CA THR A 40 7.06 6.78 -5.90
C THR A 40 6.77 8.22 -5.52
N ALA A 41 5.84 8.44 -4.61
CA ALA A 41 5.51 9.76 -4.05
C ALA A 41 4.62 9.60 -2.81
N HIS A 42 4.95 10.24 -1.71
CA HIS A 42 4.15 10.25 -0.48
C HIS A 42 4.18 11.62 0.20
N ILE A 43 3.30 11.84 1.16
CA ILE A 43 3.29 13.05 1.99
C ILE A 43 4.41 12.94 3.02
N ALA A 44 5.18 14.00 3.21
CA ALA A 44 6.25 14.07 4.20
C ALA A 44 5.75 13.66 5.60
N GLY A 45 6.50 12.81 6.28
CA GLY A 45 6.14 12.32 7.61
C GLY A 45 5.03 11.25 7.63
N ALA A 46 4.57 10.76 6.48
CA ALA A 46 3.62 9.66 6.44
C ALA A 46 4.29 8.30 6.67
N TYR A 47 3.60 7.41 7.38
CA TYR A 47 4.01 6.02 7.59
C TYR A 47 3.34 5.10 6.56
N ASN A 48 4.10 4.24 5.91
CA ASN A 48 3.50 3.26 5.00
C ASN A 48 3.05 2.02 5.75
N VAL A 49 1.75 1.81 5.79
CA VAL A 49 1.09 0.64 6.39
C VAL A 49 0.13 0.04 5.36
N PRO A 50 0.60 -0.84 4.47
CA PRO A 50 -0.25 -1.43 3.44
C PRO A 50 -1.55 -2.00 4.00
N LEU A 51 -2.66 -1.83 3.25
CA LEU A 51 -4.01 -2.18 3.71
C LEU A 51 -4.12 -3.61 4.25
N ASP A 52 -3.45 -4.57 3.60
CA ASP A 52 -3.50 -5.97 4.01
C ASP A 52 -2.80 -6.17 5.35
N LEU A 53 -1.62 -5.56 5.55
CA LEU A 53 -0.89 -5.55 6.81
C LEU A 53 -1.71 -4.90 7.93
N LEU A 54 -2.35 -3.75 7.61
CA LEU A 54 -3.21 -3.05 8.57
C LEU A 54 -4.38 -3.90 9.01
N ARG A 55 -5.03 -4.62 8.09
CA ARG A 55 -6.17 -5.51 8.42
C ARG A 55 -5.76 -6.69 9.27
N GLU A 56 -4.62 -7.30 8.97
CA GLU A 56 -4.08 -8.45 9.69
C GLU A 56 -3.69 -8.07 11.12
N HIS A 57 -3.09 -6.89 11.31
CA HIS A 57 -2.51 -6.46 12.59
C HIS A 57 -3.21 -5.26 13.23
N ARG A 58 -4.49 -5.02 12.91
CA ARG A 58 -5.28 -3.87 13.37
C ARG A 58 -5.27 -3.65 14.88
N ASP A 59 -5.34 -4.75 15.66
CA ASP A 59 -5.40 -4.69 17.11
C ASP A 59 -4.05 -4.31 17.75
N GLU A 60 -2.95 -4.64 17.07
CA GLU A 60 -1.62 -4.24 17.47
C GLU A 60 -1.34 -2.78 17.11
N LEU A 61 -1.64 -2.38 15.87
CA LEU A 61 -1.49 -1.01 15.40
C LEU A 61 -2.30 -0.03 16.24
N ARG A 62 -3.51 -0.41 16.66
CA ARG A 62 -4.34 0.40 17.55
C ARG A 62 -3.61 0.83 18.82
N ARG A 63 -2.79 -0.03 19.42
CA ARG A 63 -2.07 0.28 20.68
C ARG A 63 -1.03 1.38 20.53
N HIS A 64 -0.70 1.75 19.29
CA HIS A 64 0.31 2.75 18.94
C HIS A 64 -0.26 3.96 18.21
N LEU A 65 -1.60 4.07 18.16
CA LEU A 65 -2.34 5.12 17.47
C LEU A 65 -3.31 5.80 18.44
N ASP A 66 -2.76 6.57 19.39
CA ASP A 66 -3.54 7.26 20.43
C ASP A 66 -4.00 8.66 19.98
N GLU A 67 -3.52 9.14 18.84
CA GLU A 67 -3.75 10.48 18.30
C GLU A 67 -4.74 10.47 17.13
N GLU A 68 -5.04 11.68 16.62
CA GLU A 68 -5.80 11.82 15.37
C GLU A 68 -5.01 11.21 14.20
N VAL A 69 -5.67 10.33 13.45
CA VAL A 69 -5.06 9.62 12.32
C VAL A 69 -5.74 10.01 11.03
N VAL A 70 -4.95 10.39 10.02
CA VAL A 70 -5.42 10.57 8.64
C VAL A 70 -4.92 9.42 7.77
N LEU A 71 -5.88 8.70 7.21
CA LEU A 71 -5.64 7.57 6.31
C LEU A 71 -5.53 8.08 4.87
N ILE A 72 -4.48 7.66 4.18
CA ILE A 72 -4.14 8.09 2.84
C ILE A 72 -4.10 6.88 1.92
N CYS A 73 -4.72 7.00 0.74
CA CYS A 73 -4.47 6.08 -0.35
C CYS A 73 -4.48 6.84 -1.69
N ARG A 74 -4.61 6.16 -2.81
CA ARG A 74 -4.60 6.83 -4.11
C ARG A 74 -5.79 7.77 -4.31
N SER A 75 -7.03 7.32 -4.00
CA SER A 75 -8.29 8.02 -4.32
C SER A 75 -9.31 8.04 -3.16
N GLY A 76 -8.94 7.60 -1.95
CA GLY A 76 -9.83 7.53 -0.79
C GLY A 76 -10.44 6.14 -0.52
N THR A 77 -10.62 5.28 -1.52
CA THR A 77 -11.33 3.99 -1.39
C THR A 77 -10.66 3.02 -0.41
N ARG A 78 -9.36 2.73 -0.59
CA ARG A 78 -8.59 1.85 0.32
C ARG A 78 -8.48 2.44 1.72
N ALA A 79 -8.34 3.76 1.82
CA ALA A 79 -8.31 4.49 3.08
C ALA A 79 -9.64 4.35 3.85
N GLY A 80 -10.78 4.43 3.17
CA GLY A 80 -12.08 4.15 3.77
C GLY A 80 -12.20 2.73 4.32
N GLN A 81 -11.69 1.73 3.60
CA GLN A 81 -11.66 0.33 4.06
C GLN A 81 -10.74 0.15 5.28
N ALA A 82 -9.57 0.79 5.29
CA ALA A 82 -8.67 0.80 6.43
C ALA A 82 -9.31 1.43 7.67
N GLY A 83 -9.99 2.56 7.45
CA GLY A 83 -10.72 3.25 8.50
C GLY A 83 -11.82 2.40 9.14
N GLN A 84 -12.60 1.68 8.33
CA GLN A 84 -13.61 0.75 8.85
C GLN A 84 -12.96 -0.37 9.68
N ALA A 85 -11.82 -0.91 9.24
CA ALA A 85 -11.11 -1.95 9.99
C ALA A 85 -10.58 -1.44 11.33
N LEU A 86 -10.02 -0.23 11.38
CA LEU A 86 -9.51 0.40 12.61
C LEU A 86 -10.63 0.87 13.55
N ALA A 87 -11.72 1.42 12.99
CA ALA A 87 -12.91 1.79 13.78
C ALA A 87 -13.52 0.55 14.45
N GLY A 88 -13.58 -0.58 13.74
CA GLY A 88 -13.97 -1.87 14.31
C GLY A 88 -13.07 -2.36 15.44
N ALA A 89 -11.80 -1.94 15.46
CA ALA A 89 -10.87 -2.17 16.56
C ALA A 89 -10.97 -1.13 17.69
N GLY A 90 -11.83 -0.10 17.55
CA GLY A 90 -12.12 0.91 18.57
C GLY A 90 -11.21 2.14 18.55
N LEU A 91 -10.65 2.51 17.39
CA LEU A 91 -10.00 3.82 17.20
C LEU A 91 -11.05 4.90 16.92
N PRO A 92 -11.13 5.97 17.74
CA PRO A 92 -12.22 6.95 17.61
C PRO A 92 -11.94 8.10 16.62
N HIS A 93 -10.68 8.50 16.42
CA HIS A 93 -10.31 9.74 15.71
C HIS A 93 -9.67 9.46 14.36
N LEU A 94 -10.45 8.87 13.45
CA LEU A 94 -10.00 8.51 12.10
C LEU A 94 -10.60 9.47 11.07
N ARG A 95 -9.74 9.99 10.19
CA ARG A 95 -10.14 10.73 8.99
C ARG A 95 -9.55 10.09 7.75
N VAL A 96 -10.17 10.35 6.62
CA VAL A 96 -9.67 9.93 5.30
C VAL A 96 -9.34 11.18 4.49
N LEU A 97 -8.17 11.20 3.86
CA LEU A 97 -7.84 12.23 2.88
C LEU A 97 -8.77 12.11 1.68
N ASP A 98 -9.64 13.10 1.49
CA ASP A 98 -10.58 13.14 0.40
C ASP A 98 -9.86 13.21 -0.95
N GLY A 99 -10.25 12.37 -1.91
CA GLY A 99 -9.53 12.22 -3.18
C GLY A 99 -8.12 11.63 -3.06
N GLY A 100 -7.60 11.39 -1.86
CA GLY A 100 -6.31 10.76 -1.59
C GLY A 100 -5.11 11.50 -2.21
N MET A 101 -4.08 10.75 -2.59
CA MET A 101 -2.87 11.31 -3.21
C MET A 101 -3.14 12.01 -4.56
N LEU A 102 -4.23 11.67 -5.25
CA LEU A 102 -4.59 12.39 -6.48
C LEU A 102 -4.97 13.83 -6.16
N ALA A 103 -5.87 14.05 -5.21
CA ALA A 103 -6.24 15.41 -4.78
C ALA A 103 -5.06 16.18 -4.17
N TRP A 104 -4.19 15.49 -3.41
CA TRP A 104 -2.96 16.10 -2.87
C TRP A 104 -2.04 16.62 -3.97
N GLN A 105 -1.85 15.85 -5.04
CA GLN A 105 -1.02 16.23 -6.19
C GLN A 105 -1.68 17.30 -7.06
N GLU A 106 -3.02 17.24 -7.26
CA GLU A 106 -3.78 18.29 -7.97
C GLU A 106 -3.69 19.64 -7.25
N ALA A 107 -3.65 19.63 -5.91
CA ALA A 107 -3.42 20.83 -5.10
C ALA A 107 -1.95 21.31 -5.13
N ALA A 108 -1.09 20.72 -5.96
CA ALA A 108 0.35 21.01 -6.02
C ALA A 108 1.03 21.00 -4.64
N ALA A 109 0.55 20.15 -3.73
CA ALA A 109 1.12 20.02 -2.41
C ALA A 109 2.44 19.22 -2.45
N PRO A 110 3.39 19.50 -1.54
CA PRO A 110 4.71 18.89 -1.58
C PRO A 110 4.62 17.38 -1.36
N VAL A 111 5.45 16.63 -2.09
CA VAL A 111 5.59 15.18 -1.95
C VAL A 111 7.05 14.81 -1.80
N GLU A 112 7.32 13.86 -0.94
CA GLU A 112 8.60 13.16 -0.89
C GLU A 112 8.60 11.98 -1.85
N ARG A 113 9.76 11.66 -2.38
CA ARG A 113 9.99 10.53 -3.29
C ARG A 113 11.13 9.69 -2.77
N GLY A 114 10.86 8.42 -2.57
CA GLY A 114 11.88 7.43 -2.29
C GLY A 114 12.51 6.86 -3.58
N VAL A 115 13.09 5.69 -3.46
CA VAL A 115 13.65 4.96 -4.62
C VAL A 115 12.51 4.25 -5.35
N PRO A 116 12.16 4.66 -6.58
CA PRO A 116 11.07 4.01 -7.31
C PRO A 116 11.35 2.53 -7.50
N ARG A 117 10.41 1.69 -7.11
CA ARG A 117 10.49 0.24 -7.28
C ARG A 117 9.29 -0.26 -8.07
N TRP A 118 9.53 -1.32 -8.82
CA TRP A 118 8.45 -1.98 -9.52
C TRP A 118 7.62 -2.80 -8.55
N ASP A 119 6.31 -2.66 -8.63
CA ASP A 119 5.39 -3.53 -7.91
C ASP A 119 5.68 -5.00 -8.21
N LEU A 120 5.55 -5.85 -7.20
CA LEU A 120 5.79 -7.28 -7.33
C LEU A 120 4.94 -7.91 -8.46
N ASP A 121 3.70 -7.48 -8.58
CA ASP A 121 2.78 -7.91 -9.63
C ASP A 121 3.32 -7.58 -11.05
N ARG A 122 3.89 -6.38 -11.23
CA ARG A 122 4.55 -6.00 -12.49
C ARG A 122 5.78 -6.87 -12.79
N GLN A 123 6.57 -7.20 -11.76
CA GLN A 123 7.73 -8.09 -11.89
C GLN A 123 7.29 -9.50 -12.28
N VAL A 124 6.25 -10.04 -11.61
CA VAL A 124 5.68 -11.37 -11.92
C VAL A 124 5.20 -11.42 -13.37
N ARG A 125 4.44 -10.41 -13.82
CA ARG A 125 3.94 -10.35 -15.21
C ARG A 125 5.08 -10.28 -16.23
N LEU A 126 6.13 -9.49 -15.95
CA LEU A 126 7.28 -9.40 -16.83
C LEU A 126 8.01 -10.74 -16.94
N VAL A 127 8.34 -11.36 -15.81
CA VAL A 127 9.08 -12.62 -15.78
C VAL A 127 8.26 -13.74 -16.44
N ALA A 128 7.01 -13.93 -16.02
CA ALA A 128 6.15 -14.98 -16.58
C ALA A 128 5.90 -14.75 -18.08
N GLY A 129 5.57 -13.53 -18.49
CA GLY A 129 5.35 -13.18 -19.88
C GLY A 129 6.59 -13.38 -20.75
N SER A 130 7.77 -12.99 -20.25
CA SER A 130 9.03 -13.18 -20.97
C SER A 130 9.36 -14.65 -21.16
N VAL A 131 9.19 -15.49 -20.13
CA VAL A 131 9.45 -16.93 -20.24
C VAL A 131 8.47 -17.59 -21.21
N VAL A 132 7.19 -17.24 -21.17
CA VAL A 132 6.19 -17.74 -22.13
C VAL A 132 6.57 -17.34 -23.55
N LEU A 133 6.89 -16.07 -23.79
CA LEU A 133 7.27 -15.56 -25.11
C LEU A 133 8.50 -16.30 -25.67
N VAL A 134 9.57 -16.36 -24.87
CA VAL A 134 10.82 -17.04 -25.27
C VAL A 134 10.58 -18.52 -25.52
N SER A 135 9.76 -19.18 -24.70
CA SER A 135 9.44 -20.61 -24.87
C SER A 135 8.66 -20.88 -26.15
N ILE A 136 7.71 -20.01 -26.50
CA ILE A 136 6.93 -20.15 -27.74
C ILE A 136 7.81 -19.88 -28.96
N LEU A 137 8.57 -18.79 -28.98
CA LEU A 137 9.46 -18.48 -30.08
C LEU A 137 10.55 -19.54 -30.25
N GLY A 138 11.14 -19.99 -29.16
CA GLY A 138 12.16 -21.04 -29.15
C GLY A 138 11.61 -22.42 -29.56
N SER A 139 10.31 -22.67 -29.43
CA SER A 139 9.68 -23.92 -29.82
C SER A 139 9.71 -24.18 -31.33
N VAL A 140 9.97 -23.18 -32.16
CA VAL A 140 10.21 -23.29 -33.59
C VAL A 140 11.49 -24.09 -33.85
N LEU A 141 12.51 -23.90 -33.02
CA LEU A 141 13.80 -24.59 -33.10
C LEU A 141 13.82 -25.89 -32.26
N VAL A 142 13.23 -25.81 -31.07
CA VAL A 142 13.16 -26.92 -30.09
C VAL A 142 11.71 -27.21 -29.72
N PRO A 143 11.04 -28.17 -30.38
CA PRO A 143 9.58 -28.42 -30.21
C PRO A 143 9.13 -28.70 -28.77
N GLY A 144 10.04 -29.10 -27.87
CA GLY A 144 9.76 -29.36 -26.45
C GLY A 144 9.49 -28.10 -25.64
N LEU A 145 10.00 -26.93 -26.06
CA LEU A 145 9.88 -25.66 -25.30
C LEU A 145 8.42 -25.16 -25.14
N LYS A 146 7.50 -25.55 -26.04
CA LYS A 146 6.06 -25.26 -25.92
C LYS A 146 5.45 -25.73 -24.59
N TRP A 147 5.98 -26.83 -24.04
CA TRP A 147 5.48 -27.41 -22.79
C TRP A 147 5.87 -26.56 -21.59
N VAL A 148 6.98 -25.81 -21.65
CA VAL A 148 7.36 -24.83 -20.62
C VAL A 148 6.35 -23.68 -20.59
N ALA A 149 5.96 -23.17 -21.76
CA ALA A 149 4.93 -22.14 -21.86
C ALA A 149 3.58 -22.65 -21.30
N ALA A 150 3.19 -23.90 -21.64
CA ALA A 150 1.95 -24.50 -21.15
C ALA A 150 1.98 -24.67 -19.62
N LEU A 151 3.09 -25.10 -19.03
CA LEU A 151 3.25 -25.26 -17.58
C LEU A 151 3.11 -23.91 -16.86
N ILE A 152 3.74 -22.85 -17.37
CA ILE A 152 3.64 -21.51 -16.78
C ILE A 152 2.22 -20.98 -16.91
N GLY A 153 1.57 -21.15 -18.07
CA GLY A 153 0.18 -20.75 -18.26
C GLY A 153 -0.77 -21.46 -17.30
N ALA A 154 -0.63 -22.77 -17.14
CA ALA A 154 -1.39 -23.55 -16.17
C ALA A 154 -1.14 -23.07 -14.73
N GLY A 155 0.12 -22.81 -14.36
CA GLY A 155 0.49 -22.29 -13.04
C GLY A 155 -0.15 -20.92 -12.76
N LEU A 156 -0.16 -20.01 -13.73
CA LEU A 156 -0.80 -18.69 -13.60
C LEU A 156 -2.32 -18.82 -13.48
N THR A 157 -2.95 -19.75 -14.19
CA THR A 157 -4.39 -20.03 -14.07
C THR A 157 -4.75 -20.54 -12.68
N VAL A 158 -3.98 -21.50 -12.15
CA VAL A 158 -4.17 -21.99 -10.78
C VAL A 158 -3.92 -20.87 -9.76
N ALA A 159 -2.86 -20.07 -9.96
CA ALA A 159 -2.56 -18.94 -9.08
C ALA A 159 -3.72 -17.93 -9.02
N ALA A 160 -4.35 -17.64 -10.16
CA ALA A 160 -5.51 -16.75 -10.22
C ALA A 160 -6.74 -17.35 -9.52
N ALA A 161 -6.98 -18.64 -9.66
CA ALA A 161 -8.12 -19.34 -9.06
C ALA A 161 -7.99 -19.50 -7.54
N THR A 162 -6.75 -19.70 -7.04
CA THR A 162 -6.46 -19.97 -5.61
C THR A 162 -5.97 -18.73 -4.85
N ASN A 163 -5.79 -17.61 -5.54
CA ASN A 163 -5.14 -16.40 -5.02
C ASN A 163 -3.75 -16.66 -4.41
N THR A 164 -3.04 -17.67 -4.91
CA THR A 164 -1.72 -18.11 -4.43
C THR A 164 -0.73 -18.14 -5.60
N CYS A 165 0.23 -17.22 -5.61
CA CYS A 165 1.23 -17.14 -6.68
C CYS A 165 2.60 -17.61 -6.20
N ALA A 166 3.02 -18.82 -6.61
CA ALA A 166 4.33 -19.38 -6.28
C ALA A 166 5.49 -18.50 -6.78
N LEU A 167 5.35 -17.92 -7.99
CA LEU A 167 6.34 -17.00 -8.56
C LEU A 167 6.41 -15.69 -7.74
N GLY A 168 5.27 -15.17 -7.30
CA GLY A 168 5.20 -14.00 -6.41
C GLY A 168 5.89 -14.26 -5.06
N MET A 169 5.65 -15.43 -4.46
CA MET A 169 6.34 -15.84 -3.22
C MET A 169 7.86 -15.97 -3.42
N LEU A 170 8.30 -16.51 -4.55
CA LEU A 170 9.72 -16.63 -4.86
C LEU A 170 10.38 -15.26 -5.07
N LEU A 171 9.75 -14.38 -5.86
CA LEU A 171 10.24 -13.02 -6.09
C LEU A 171 10.19 -12.17 -4.81
N GLY A 172 9.20 -12.37 -3.94
CA GLY A 172 9.10 -11.71 -2.64
C GLY A 172 10.26 -12.04 -1.70
N ARG A 173 10.92 -13.20 -1.87
CA ARG A 173 12.10 -13.59 -1.08
C ARG A 173 13.39 -12.89 -1.51
N LEU A 174 13.40 -12.26 -2.67
CA LEU A 174 14.59 -11.53 -3.14
C LEU A 174 14.85 -10.30 -2.24
N PRO A 175 16.14 -9.98 -1.96
CA PRO A 175 16.49 -8.84 -1.11
C PRO A 175 15.96 -7.50 -1.63
N TYR A 176 15.74 -7.38 -2.94
CA TYR A 176 15.10 -6.23 -3.57
C TYR A 176 13.65 -6.03 -3.10
N ASN A 177 12.90 -7.12 -2.90
CA ASN A 177 11.49 -7.08 -2.54
C ASN A 177 11.26 -7.18 -1.02
N ARG A 178 12.20 -7.76 -0.24
CA ARG A 178 12.10 -7.86 1.22
C ARG A 178 12.03 -6.52 1.93
N ARG A 179 12.68 -5.47 1.40
CA ARG A 179 12.66 -4.12 1.97
C ARG A 179 11.45 -3.30 1.54
N ALA A 180 10.66 -3.79 0.58
CA ALA A 180 9.45 -3.13 0.08
C ALA A 180 8.18 -3.58 0.83
N GLY A 181 8.22 -4.70 1.56
CA GLY A 181 7.15 -5.10 2.47
C GLY A 181 7.34 -4.38 3.79
N GLY A 182 6.44 -3.46 4.16
CA GLY A 182 6.42 -2.93 5.52
C GLY A 182 6.31 -4.10 6.49
N ASP A 183 7.41 -4.44 7.14
CA ASP A 183 7.39 -5.39 8.24
C ASP A 183 6.69 -4.70 9.42
N LEU A 184 5.74 -5.38 10.03
CA LEU A 184 4.99 -4.83 11.17
C LEU A 184 5.94 -4.28 12.23
N ASP A 185 7.03 -5.02 12.53
CA ASP A 185 8.04 -4.59 13.51
C ASP A 185 8.69 -3.26 13.13
N THR A 186 8.94 -3.04 11.85
CA THR A 186 9.49 -1.77 11.34
C THR A 186 8.49 -0.64 11.48
N VAL A 187 7.22 -0.87 11.12
CA VAL A 187 6.14 0.09 11.26
C VAL A 187 5.90 0.44 12.72
N VAL A 188 5.80 -0.56 13.60
CA VAL A 188 5.63 -0.36 15.05
C VAL A 188 6.82 0.38 15.66
N ALA A 189 8.05 0.05 15.26
CA ALA A 189 9.25 0.75 15.72
C ALA A 189 9.24 2.23 15.30
N GLN A 190 8.82 2.53 14.07
CA GLN A 190 8.66 3.91 13.58
C GLN A 190 7.57 4.66 14.36
N LEU A 191 6.41 4.04 14.58
CA LEU A 191 5.31 4.61 15.34
C LEU A 191 5.70 4.90 16.80
N ARG A 192 6.49 4.01 17.43
CA ARG A 192 7.02 4.20 18.79
C ARG A 192 8.10 5.28 18.90
N GLY A 193 8.97 5.38 17.89
CA GLY A 193 10.08 6.34 17.88
C GLY A 193 9.61 7.80 17.84
N ASP A 194 8.44 8.06 17.28
CA ASP A 194 7.89 9.41 17.17
C ASP A 194 7.10 9.84 18.43
N THR A 195 6.53 8.88 19.16
CA THR A 195 5.87 9.18 20.46
C THR A 195 6.86 9.74 21.49
N GLY A 196 8.15 9.41 21.35
CA GLY A 196 9.24 9.93 22.21
C GLY A 196 9.78 11.31 21.82
N ARG A 197 9.35 11.88 20.69
CA ARG A 197 9.86 13.18 20.18
C ARG A 197 8.92 14.36 20.41
N GLN A 198 7.69 14.10 20.84
CA GLN A 198 6.64 15.10 21.08
C GLN A 198 6.38 15.38 22.58
N GLY A 199 7.22 14.83 23.48
CA GLY A 199 7.17 15.04 24.93
C GLY A 199 8.15 16.11 25.42
#